data_5b072f5fe9e0ccb9ed08bc0fe84bffea
#
_entry.id   5b072f5fe9e0ccb9ed08bc0fe84bffea
#
_cell.length_a   1.000
_cell.length_b   1.000
_cell.length_c   1.000
_cell.angle_alpha   90.00
_cell.angle_beta   90.00
_cell.angle_gamma   90.00
#
_symmetry.space_group_name_H-M   'P 1'
#
loop_
_entity.id
_entity.type
_entity.pdbx_description
1 polymer ?
#
loop_
_entity_poly.entity_id
_entity_poly.type
_entity_poly.pdbx_seq_one_letter_code
_entity_poly.pdbx_strand_id
1 'polypeptide(L)'
;MIPKINFIILIISVSRKFLLPVWCILLLANCKNSGANQQNSGPATYPTVAVDRRTVEEIVNYPAKIEGSVNSQVRAKVSGYIRQVLVDEGEMVKKGQPLFRLETQSLNQDAEAAKARIRVAQVEVEKLEPLVAQDIISQVQLETARANLEQAKSTYEGIMANIGYASISSPVDGVVGTIPYRSGNLVSAQDATPLTTVSSIDKVYAFFSMNEKDFIAFIREHKPERLNAMAGTLLPVSLQLADGSIYEHEGTIETISGSIDPKAGTVRFRATFPNPEGLLRNGSSGTIRLTRKLEDVLVVPALSTFEQQGTTFVYQVINDSLKAKKIDVEAETEGLTVLRGLEEGDQILAKGAGKVRPGLRINPQPTTIDSIVQSFDPVFK
;
A
#
# COMPACT_ATOMS: atom_id res chain seq x y z
N MET A 1 81.41 -10.15 10.65
CA MET A 1 82.54 -9.59 11.36
C MET A 1 82.05 -8.96 12.64
N ILE A 2 82.38 -9.64 13.76
CA ILE A 2 81.96 -9.47 15.17
C ILE A 2 82.97 -8.48 15.83
N PRO A 3 82.77 -8.05 17.06
CA PRO A 3 81.79 -7.38 17.90
C PRO A 3 82.33 -6.13 18.62
N LYS A 4 81.52 -5.48 19.37
CA LYS A 4 81.91 -4.87 20.70
C LYS A 4 80.76 -3.97 21.14
N ILE A 5 80.20 -4.31 22.31
CA ILE A 5 79.99 -3.33 23.40
C ILE A 5 79.06 -4.00 24.43
N ASN A 6 79.69 -4.50 25.44
CA ASN A 6 79.12 -4.78 26.74
C ASN A 6 80.05 -4.12 27.76
N PHE A 7 79.63 -2.99 28.38
CA PHE A 7 80.24 -2.58 29.67
C PHE A 7 79.53 -1.39 30.38
N ILE A 8 78.31 -0.99 30.00
CA ILE A 8 77.72 0.13 30.69
C ILE A 8 76.40 -0.21 31.45
N ILE A 9 75.96 -1.46 31.49
CA ILE A 9 74.67 -1.82 32.13
C ILE A 9 74.76 -2.32 33.57
N LEU A 10 75.95 -2.36 34.18
CA LEU A 10 76.10 -2.94 35.52
C LEU A 10 76.17 -1.96 36.70
N ILE A 11 76.11 -0.62 36.51
CA ILE A 11 76.20 0.38 37.62
C ILE A 11 74.86 1.03 37.96
N ILE A 12 73.83 0.87 37.19
CA ILE A 12 72.53 1.53 37.44
C ILE A 12 71.50 0.63 38.18
N SER A 13 71.83 -0.62 38.39
CA SER A 13 70.94 -1.64 39.00
C SER A 13 70.88 -1.66 40.54
N VAL A 14 71.81 -1.05 41.26
CA VAL A 14 71.83 -1.13 42.73
C VAL A 14 71.18 0.03 43.46
N SER A 15 70.98 1.21 42.77
CA SER A 15 70.36 2.37 43.39
C SER A 15 68.80 2.40 43.32
N ARG A 16 68.21 1.50 42.51
CA ARG A 16 66.78 1.50 42.26
C ARG A 16 65.93 0.67 43.23
N LYS A 17 66.58 -0.16 44.07
CA LYS A 17 65.80 -1.03 45.01
C LYS A 17 65.57 -0.43 46.38
N PHE A 18 66.14 0.76 46.72
CA PHE A 18 65.89 1.41 48.00
C PHE A 18 64.96 2.65 47.97
N LEU A 19 64.64 3.18 46.77
CA LEU A 19 63.77 4.33 46.64
C LEU A 19 62.26 3.99 46.45
N LEU A 20 61.91 2.77 46.11
CA LEU A 20 60.51 2.32 45.89
C LEU A 20 59.69 2.18 47.17
N PRO A 21 60.16 1.72 48.34
CA PRO A 21 59.34 1.60 49.54
C PRO A 21 59.02 2.92 50.22
N VAL A 22 59.86 3.98 50.06
CA VAL A 22 59.59 5.28 50.67
C VAL A 22 58.55 6.07 49.90
N TRP A 23 58.41 5.88 48.57
CA TRP A 23 57.40 6.59 47.79
C TRP A 23 56.02 5.92 47.89
N CYS A 24 55.95 4.61 48.18
CA CYS A 24 54.65 3.96 48.49
C CYS A 24 54.10 4.34 49.86
N ILE A 25 54.93 4.68 50.84
CA ILE A 25 54.46 5.11 52.17
C ILE A 25 53.93 6.55 52.16
N LEU A 26 54.46 7.41 51.29
CA LEU A 26 53.96 8.78 51.11
C LEU A 26 52.62 8.86 50.33
N LEU A 27 52.30 7.86 49.51
CA LEU A 27 51.00 7.78 48.78
C LEU A 27 49.84 7.25 49.63
N LEU A 28 50.15 6.54 50.75
CA LEU A 28 49.13 6.03 51.68
C LEU A 28 48.69 7.04 52.74
N ALA A 29 49.41 8.14 52.91
CA ALA A 29 49.09 9.18 53.90
C ALA A 29 48.08 10.24 53.35
N ASN A 30 47.73 10.23 52.06
CA ASN A 30 46.81 11.22 51.46
C ASN A 30 45.38 10.73 51.27
N CYS A 31 45.05 9.54 51.81
CA CYS A 31 43.68 9.07 51.90
C CYS A 31 43.06 9.45 53.24
N LYS A 32 43.06 10.75 53.55
CA LYS A 32 42.29 11.24 54.67
C LYS A 32 41.24 12.23 54.15
N ASN A 33 40.00 11.79 54.23
CA ASN A 33 38.84 12.66 54.21
C ASN A 33 38.37 13.19 52.84
N SER A 34 38.04 12.26 51.87
CA SER A 34 36.82 12.56 51.09
C SER A 34 35.65 12.07 51.95
N GLY A 35 35.24 12.93 52.85
CA GLY A 35 33.91 12.86 53.40
C GLY A 35 32.96 12.85 52.22
N ALA A 36 32.39 11.69 51.93
CA ALA A 36 31.21 11.62 51.10
C ALA A 36 30.21 12.58 51.74
N ASN A 37 30.12 13.74 51.16
CA ASN A 37 28.99 14.61 51.38
C ASN A 37 27.76 13.76 50.88
N GLN A 38 27.24 12.90 51.77
CA GLN A 38 25.86 12.46 51.65
C GLN A 38 25.06 13.74 51.81
N GLN A 39 25.00 14.52 50.71
CA GLN A 39 23.86 15.39 50.52
C GLN A 39 22.68 14.47 50.69
N ASN A 40 22.00 14.64 51.80
CA ASN A 40 20.66 14.20 52.06
C ASN A 40 19.80 14.96 51.03
N SER A 41 19.98 14.63 49.75
CA SER A 41 19.10 15.03 48.67
C SER A 41 17.77 14.36 49.00
N GLY A 42 16.84 15.16 49.50
CA GLY A 42 15.46 14.69 49.65
C GLY A 42 15.00 13.97 48.42
N PRO A 43 13.89 13.23 48.48
CA PRO A 43 13.41 12.46 47.35
C PRO A 43 13.38 13.32 46.09
N ALA A 44 13.99 12.80 44.99
CA ALA A 44 14.07 13.54 43.73
C ALA A 44 12.67 13.88 43.21
N THR A 45 12.51 15.10 42.69
CA THR A 45 11.23 15.56 42.18
C THR A 45 10.99 15.01 40.77
N TYR A 46 9.81 14.40 40.57
CA TYR A 46 9.39 13.87 39.30
C TYR A 46 7.97 14.36 38.92
N PRO A 47 7.73 14.67 37.64
CA PRO A 47 6.40 15.06 37.18
C PRO A 47 5.46 13.83 37.26
N THR A 48 4.27 14.07 37.76
CA THR A 48 3.19 13.05 37.87
C THR A 48 1.93 13.56 37.19
N VAL A 49 1.17 12.65 36.59
CA VAL A 49 -0.14 12.95 35.99
C VAL A 49 -1.20 12.02 36.55
N ALA A 50 -2.41 12.51 36.62
CA ALA A 50 -3.58 11.67 36.88
C ALA A 50 -4.01 10.99 35.58
N VAL A 51 -4.39 9.73 35.67
CA VAL A 51 -5.05 9.00 34.57
C VAL A 51 -6.41 9.65 34.33
N ASP A 52 -6.72 9.96 33.08
CA ASP A 52 -7.92 10.70 32.70
C ASP A 52 -8.68 9.94 31.62
N ARG A 53 -10.01 10.16 31.54
CA ARG A 53 -10.83 9.66 30.46
C ARG A 53 -10.98 10.69 29.37
N ARG A 54 -10.70 10.29 28.14
CA ARG A 54 -10.80 11.18 26.98
C ARG A 54 -11.40 10.45 25.78
N THR A 55 -11.95 11.24 24.90
CA THR A 55 -12.19 10.80 23.51
C THR A 55 -10.95 11.14 22.71
N VAL A 56 -10.38 10.13 22.05
CA VAL A 56 -9.19 10.28 21.20
C VAL A 56 -9.46 9.72 19.82
N GLU A 57 -8.72 10.23 18.83
CA GLU A 57 -8.74 9.72 17.46
C GLU A 57 -7.51 8.86 17.23
N GLU A 58 -7.74 7.61 16.88
CA GLU A 58 -6.70 6.68 16.44
C GLU A 58 -6.67 6.63 14.93
N ILE A 59 -5.48 6.75 14.34
CA ILE A 59 -5.28 6.58 12.91
C ILE A 59 -4.70 5.20 12.67
N VAL A 60 -5.50 4.35 12.05
CA VAL A 60 -5.07 3.00 11.64
C VAL A 60 -4.65 3.03 10.19
N ASN A 61 -3.44 2.54 9.92
CA ASN A 61 -2.82 2.58 8.60
C ASN A 61 -2.90 1.22 7.91
N TYR A 62 -3.43 1.19 6.68
CA TYR A 62 -3.53 -0.02 5.86
C TYR A 62 -2.81 0.19 4.53
N PRO A 63 -1.76 -0.60 4.24
CA PRO A 63 -1.12 -0.56 2.92
C PRO A 63 -2.14 -0.81 1.81
N ALA A 64 -2.08 0.00 0.76
CA ALA A 64 -3.04 -0.04 -0.34
C ALA A 64 -2.35 -0.05 -1.69
N LYS A 65 -2.99 -0.74 -2.64
CA LYS A 65 -2.65 -0.72 -4.06
C LYS A 65 -3.69 0.11 -4.81
N ILE A 66 -3.22 1.04 -5.63
CA ILE A 66 -4.06 1.93 -6.40
C ILE A 66 -4.18 1.39 -7.82
N GLU A 67 -5.41 1.27 -8.30
CA GLU A 67 -5.72 0.83 -9.65
C GLU A 67 -6.71 1.80 -10.30
N GLY A 68 -6.60 1.98 -11.63
CA GLY A 68 -7.59 2.73 -12.37
C GLY A 68 -8.99 2.10 -12.27
N SER A 69 -10.03 2.91 -12.33
CA SER A 69 -11.42 2.44 -12.24
C SER A 69 -11.77 1.42 -13.33
N VAL A 70 -11.15 1.53 -14.48
CA VAL A 70 -11.18 0.53 -15.55
C VAL A 70 -9.74 0.27 -15.97
N ASN A 71 -9.34 -0.99 -16.01
CA ASN A 71 -8.05 -1.42 -16.51
C ASN A 71 -8.26 -2.46 -17.61
N SER A 72 -8.14 -2.03 -18.86
CA SER A 72 -8.43 -2.86 -20.02
C SER A 72 -7.16 -3.31 -20.72
N GLN A 73 -6.96 -4.63 -20.81
CA GLN A 73 -5.88 -5.23 -21.59
C GLN A 73 -6.24 -5.21 -23.08
N VAL A 74 -5.44 -4.51 -23.87
CA VAL A 74 -5.58 -4.47 -25.33
C VAL A 74 -4.79 -5.61 -25.95
N ARG A 75 -5.48 -6.52 -26.64
CA ARG A 75 -4.91 -7.71 -27.28
C ARG A 75 -5.29 -7.76 -28.76
N ALA A 76 -4.44 -8.36 -29.58
CA ALA A 76 -4.80 -8.68 -30.95
C ALA A 76 -5.90 -9.74 -30.98
N LYS A 77 -6.89 -9.60 -31.87
CA LYS A 77 -7.91 -10.62 -32.15
C LYS A 77 -7.52 -11.54 -33.32
N VAL A 78 -6.61 -11.05 -34.17
CA VAL A 78 -6.06 -11.79 -35.32
C VAL A 78 -4.55 -11.75 -35.27
N SER A 79 -3.90 -12.75 -35.83
CA SER A 79 -2.45 -12.81 -35.92
C SER A 79 -1.94 -11.95 -37.08
N GLY A 80 -0.82 -11.29 -36.91
CA GLY A 80 -0.18 -10.48 -37.94
C GLY A 80 1.02 -9.69 -37.43
N TYR A 81 1.80 -9.15 -38.34
CA TYR A 81 2.90 -8.25 -38.00
C TYR A 81 2.37 -6.85 -37.69
N ILE A 82 2.90 -6.22 -36.64
CA ILE A 82 2.58 -4.83 -36.34
C ILE A 82 3.20 -3.97 -37.43
N ARG A 83 2.36 -3.35 -38.25
CA ARG A 83 2.78 -2.39 -39.28
C ARG A 83 3.11 -1.05 -38.66
N GLN A 84 2.28 -0.59 -37.70
CA GLN A 84 2.42 0.72 -37.09
C GLN A 84 1.88 0.73 -35.67
N VAL A 85 2.61 1.38 -34.76
CA VAL A 85 2.14 1.79 -33.44
C VAL A 85 1.76 3.27 -33.56
N LEU A 86 0.55 3.64 -33.15
CA LEU A 86 -0.05 4.95 -33.38
C LEU A 86 -0.10 5.83 -32.13
N VAL A 87 0.35 5.30 -30.99
CA VAL A 87 0.31 5.97 -29.69
C VAL A 87 1.59 5.71 -28.91
N ASP A 88 1.90 6.56 -27.94
CA ASP A 88 3.01 6.38 -27.03
C ASP A 88 2.57 5.97 -25.62
N GLU A 89 3.50 5.42 -24.84
CA GLU A 89 3.30 5.09 -23.44
C GLU A 89 3.00 6.36 -22.63
N GLY A 90 1.95 6.34 -21.81
CA GLY A 90 1.50 7.49 -21.04
C GLY A 90 0.60 8.46 -21.80
N GLU A 91 0.33 8.23 -23.08
CA GLU A 91 -0.58 9.05 -23.87
C GLU A 91 -2.04 8.87 -23.41
N MET A 92 -2.80 9.96 -23.38
CA MET A 92 -4.24 9.92 -23.12
C MET A 92 -4.98 9.59 -24.43
N VAL A 93 -5.80 8.55 -24.41
CA VAL A 93 -6.55 8.06 -25.57
C VAL A 93 -8.05 8.01 -25.30
N LYS A 94 -8.84 8.12 -26.35
CA LYS A 94 -10.29 7.99 -26.30
C LYS A 94 -10.74 6.60 -26.74
N LYS A 95 -11.88 6.17 -26.24
CA LYS A 95 -12.55 4.96 -26.71
C LYS A 95 -12.71 4.98 -28.23
N GLY A 96 -12.30 3.90 -28.89
CA GLY A 96 -12.32 3.78 -30.35
C GLY A 96 -11.12 4.39 -31.08
N GLN A 97 -10.22 5.11 -30.39
CA GLN A 97 -8.99 5.63 -30.99
C GLN A 97 -8.07 4.48 -31.41
N PRO A 98 -7.57 4.44 -32.67
CA PRO A 98 -6.66 3.43 -33.14
C PRO A 98 -5.33 3.50 -32.37
N LEU A 99 -4.85 2.35 -31.87
CA LEU A 99 -3.59 2.20 -31.13
C LEU A 99 -2.53 1.47 -31.95
N PHE A 100 -2.95 0.41 -32.66
CA PHE A 100 -2.06 -0.40 -33.49
C PHE A 100 -2.71 -0.73 -34.82
N ARG A 101 -1.88 -0.89 -35.84
CA ARG A 101 -2.28 -1.44 -37.14
C ARG A 101 -1.42 -2.66 -37.47
N LEU A 102 -2.08 -3.75 -37.76
CA LEU A 102 -1.43 -4.96 -38.26
C LEU A 102 -1.33 -4.91 -39.79
N GLU A 103 -0.45 -5.71 -40.34
CA GLU A 103 -0.35 -5.91 -41.78
C GLU A 103 -1.56 -6.73 -42.26
N THR A 104 -2.19 -6.27 -43.35
CA THR A 104 -3.42 -6.87 -43.90
C THR A 104 -3.28 -7.26 -45.36
N GLN A 105 -2.05 -7.30 -45.91
CA GLN A 105 -1.86 -7.52 -47.35
C GLN A 105 -2.42 -8.87 -47.79
N SER A 106 -2.15 -9.98 -47.08
CA SER A 106 -2.72 -11.30 -47.36
C SER A 106 -4.23 -11.34 -47.23
N LEU A 107 -4.76 -10.73 -46.12
CA LEU A 107 -6.19 -10.66 -45.89
C LEU A 107 -6.94 -9.88 -46.98
N ASN A 108 -6.33 -8.81 -47.49
CA ASN A 108 -6.90 -8.05 -48.60
C ASN A 108 -6.96 -8.89 -49.90
N GLN A 109 -5.92 -9.69 -50.18
CA GLN A 109 -5.91 -10.60 -51.32
C GLN A 109 -6.99 -11.70 -51.19
N ASP A 110 -7.17 -12.27 -49.97
CA ASP A 110 -8.22 -13.24 -49.67
C ASP A 110 -9.62 -12.60 -49.82
N ALA A 111 -9.79 -11.34 -49.40
CA ALA A 111 -11.04 -10.61 -49.58
C ALA A 111 -11.37 -10.42 -51.07
N GLU A 112 -10.40 -10.02 -51.88
CA GLU A 112 -10.61 -9.88 -53.34
C GLU A 112 -10.93 -11.24 -54.00
N ALA A 113 -10.32 -12.35 -53.57
CA ALA A 113 -10.65 -13.68 -54.07
C ALA A 113 -12.09 -14.09 -53.64
N ALA A 114 -12.48 -13.82 -52.39
CA ALA A 114 -13.82 -14.10 -51.91
C ALA A 114 -14.87 -13.25 -52.66
N LYS A 115 -14.57 -11.98 -52.90
CA LYS A 115 -15.41 -11.06 -53.72
C LYS A 115 -15.63 -11.58 -55.13
N ALA A 116 -14.57 -12.16 -55.75
CA ALA A 116 -14.71 -12.81 -57.06
C ALA A 116 -15.66 -14.00 -57.00
N ARG A 117 -15.62 -14.83 -55.95
CA ARG A 117 -16.57 -15.93 -55.75
C ARG A 117 -18.01 -15.44 -55.59
N ILE A 118 -18.25 -14.33 -54.90
CA ILE A 118 -19.60 -13.71 -54.84
C ILE A 118 -20.09 -13.37 -56.26
N ARG A 119 -19.25 -12.77 -57.09
CA ARG A 119 -19.64 -12.45 -58.48
C ARG A 119 -19.99 -13.67 -59.30
N VAL A 120 -19.24 -14.77 -59.19
CA VAL A 120 -19.55 -16.04 -59.89
C VAL A 120 -20.90 -16.59 -59.42
N ALA A 121 -21.13 -16.66 -58.11
CA ALA A 121 -22.37 -17.15 -57.55
C ALA A 121 -23.58 -16.25 -57.93
N GLN A 122 -23.35 -14.93 -57.94
CA GLN A 122 -24.38 -13.95 -58.33
C GLN A 122 -24.80 -14.14 -59.80
N VAL A 123 -23.84 -14.29 -60.72
CA VAL A 123 -24.12 -14.53 -62.13
C VAL A 123 -24.89 -15.85 -62.35
N GLU A 124 -24.58 -16.89 -61.56
CA GLU A 124 -25.33 -18.15 -61.62
C GLU A 124 -26.80 -17.97 -61.18
N VAL A 125 -27.07 -17.22 -60.10
CA VAL A 125 -28.44 -16.89 -59.69
C VAL A 125 -29.17 -16.09 -60.78
N GLU A 126 -28.54 -15.04 -61.33
CA GLU A 126 -29.10 -14.19 -62.39
C GLU A 126 -29.43 -14.98 -63.67
N LYS A 127 -28.61 -16.01 -64.00
CA LYS A 127 -28.84 -16.91 -65.12
C LYS A 127 -30.02 -17.85 -64.87
N LEU A 128 -30.17 -18.39 -63.68
CA LEU A 128 -31.21 -19.38 -63.36
C LEU A 128 -32.57 -18.75 -63.09
N GLU A 129 -32.61 -17.52 -62.56
CA GLU A 129 -33.87 -16.84 -62.20
C GLU A 129 -34.85 -16.72 -63.37
N PRO A 130 -34.47 -16.28 -64.61
CA PRO A 130 -35.39 -16.24 -65.74
C PRO A 130 -35.82 -17.60 -66.25
N LEU A 131 -34.99 -18.66 -66.06
CA LEU A 131 -35.31 -20.00 -66.48
C LEU A 131 -36.35 -20.68 -65.58
N VAL A 132 -36.32 -20.37 -64.26
CA VAL A 132 -37.35 -20.77 -63.32
C VAL A 132 -38.66 -20.03 -63.63
N ALA A 133 -38.59 -18.72 -63.92
CA ALA A 133 -39.77 -17.89 -64.27
C ALA A 133 -40.47 -18.39 -65.53
N GLN A 134 -39.76 -19.17 -66.39
CA GLN A 134 -40.30 -19.82 -67.61
C GLN A 134 -40.62 -21.28 -67.42
N ASP A 135 -40.60 -21.83 -66.18
CA ASP A 135 -40.79 -23.23 -65.83
C ASP A 135 -39.84 -24.21 -66.56
N ILE A 136 -38.67 -23.75 -67.03
CA ILE A 136 -37.65 -24.53 -67.72
C ILE A 136 -36.82 -25.40 -66.73
N ILE A 137 -36.59 -24.88 -65.53
CA ILE A 137 -35.81 -25.57 -64.47
C ILE A 137 -36.56 -25.55 -63.14
N SER A 138 -36.17 -26.43 -62.22
CA SER A 138 -36.75 -26.58 -60.88
C SER A 138 -36.38 -25.38 -59.98
N GLN A 139 -37.35 -24.90 -59.16
CA GLN A 139 -37.12 -23.91 -58.13
C GLN A 139 -36.05 -24.30 -57.14
N VAL A 140 -35.87 -25.61 -56.89
CA VAL A 140 -34.82 -26.15 -56.01
C VAL A 140 -33.41 -25.80 -56.52
N GLN A 141 -33.22 -25.73 -57.84
CA GLN A 141 -31.92 -25.32 -58.43
C GLN A 141 -31.63 -23.88 -58.20
N LEU A 142 -32.61 -22.99 -58.30
CA LEU A 142 -32.45 -21.57 -58.00
C LEU A 142 -32.16 -21.34 -56.50
N GLU A 143 -32.91 -22.01 -55.62
CA GLU A 143 -32.67 -21.93 -54.16
C GLU A 143 -31.29 -22.45 -53.78
N THR A 144 -30.79 -23.51 -54.43
CA THR A 144 -29.42 -23.98 -54.24
C THR A 144 -28.39 -22.92 -54.68
N ALA A 145 -28.60 -22.27 -55.82
CA ALA A 145 -27.73 -21.21 -56.30
C ALA A 145 -27.76 -19.97 -55.33
N ARG A 146 -28.94 -19.60 -54.85
CA ARG A 146 -29.09 -18.56 -53.84
C ARG A 146 -28.37 -18.89 -52.54
N ALA A 147 -28.47 -20.13 -52.06
CA ALA A 147 -27.76 -20.59 -50.86
C ALA A 147 -26.23 -20.52 -51.06
N ASN A 148 -25.71 -20.88 -52.23
CA ASN A 148 -24.30 -20.77 -52.58
C ASN A 148 -23.83 -19.31 -52.62
N LEU A 149 -24.66 -18.40 -53.15
CA LEU A 149 -24.38 -16.94 -53.12
C LEU A 149 -24.31 -16.43 -51.71
N GLU A 150 -25.24 -16.81 -50.82
CA GLU A 150 -25.26 -16.41 -49.42
C GLU A 150 -24.02 -16.93 -48.67
N GLN A 151 -23.65 -18.17 -48.93
CA GLN A 151 -22.39 -18.73 -48.37
C GLN A 151 -21.16 -17.95 -48.83
N ALA A 152 -21.07 -17.57 -50.11
CA ALA A 152 -19.96 -16.76 -50.63
C ALA A 152 -19.91 -15.38 -49.97
N LYS A 153 -21.06 -14.72 -49.76
CA LYS A 153 -21.17 -13.44 -49.05
C LYS A 153 -20.70 -13.57 -47.60
N SER A 154 -21.19 -14.58 -46.88
CA SER A 154 -20.80 -14.80 -45.47
C SER A 154 -19.30 -15.07 -45.33
N THR A 155 -18.69 -15.78 -46.30
CA THR A 155 -17.26 -16.00 -46.33
C THR A 155 -16.47 -14.67 -46.49
N TYR A 156 -16.90 -13.80 -47.41
CA TYR A 156 -16.31 -12.47 -47.61
C TYR A 156 -16.46 -11.59 -46.39
N GLU A 157 -17.63 -11.58 -45.76
CA GLU A 157 -17.90 -10.80 -44.53
C GLU A 157 -17.00 -11.26 -43.38
N GLY A 158 -16.74 -12.55 -43.21
CA GLY A 158 -15.82 -13.10 -42.25
C GLY A 158 -14.38 -12.59 -42.45
N ILE A 159 -13.92 -12.51 -43.70
CA ILE A 159 -12.58 -11.96 -44.03
C ILE A 159 -12.54 -10.45 -43.76
N MET A 160 -13.60 -9.72 -44.12
CA MET A 160 -13.68 -8.29 -43.85
C MET A 160 -13.68 -7.98 -42.36
N ALA A 161 -14.35 -8.80 -41.53
CA ALA A 161 -14.27 -8.69 -40.08
C ALA A 161 -12.84 -8.88 -39.56
N ASN A 162 -12.07 -9.86 -40.09
CA ASN A 162 -10.67 -10.05 -39.75
C ASN A 162 -9.79 -8.84 -40.14
N ILE A 163 -10.06 -8.24 -41.29
CA ILE A 163 -9.40 -6.99 -41.72
C ILE A 163 -9.72 -5.86 -40.74
N GLY A 164 -10.98 -5.76 -40.30
CA GLY A 164 -11.40 -4.81 -39.27
C GLY A 164 -10.67 -5.00 -37.94
N TYR A 165 -10.46 -6.26 -37.54
CA TYR A 165 -9.70 -6.59 -36.31
C TYR A 165 -8.20 -6.29 -36.39
N ALA A 166 -7.66 -6.09 -37.59
CA ALA A 166 -6.26 -5.67 -37.77
C ALA A 166 -6.02 -4.19 -37.37
N SER A 167 -7.07 -3.39 -37.26
CA SER A 167 -7.02 -2.06 -36.65
C SER A 167 -7.45 -2.16 -35.18
N ILE A 168 -6.48 -2.13 -34.28
CA ILE A 168 -6.69 -2.34 -32.86
C ILE A 168 -6.90 -0.99 -32.19
N SER A 169 -8.07 -0.78 -31.58
CA SER A 169 -8.49 0.47 -30.97
C SER A 169 -8.65 0.35 -29.45
N SER A 170 -8.61 1.49 -28.75
CA SER A 170 -8.87 1.55 -27.33
C SER A 170 -10.32 1.17 -27.00
N PRO A 171 -10.57 0.26 -26.07
CA PRO A 171 -11.92 -0.10 -25.62
C PRO A 171 -12.54 0.94 -24.67
N VAL A 172 -11.70 1.80 -24.05
CA VAL A 172 -12.09 2.78 -23.01
C VAL A 172 -11.34 4.10 -23.19
N ASP A 173 -11.81 5.15 -22.57
CA ASP A 173 -11.04 6.39 -22.38
C ASP A 173 -9.99 6.15 -21.26
N GLY A 174 -8.77 6.65 -21.41
CA GLY A 174 -7.76 6.49 -20.38
C GLY A 174 -6.33 6.67 -20.86
N VAL A 175 -5.38 6.30 -20.03
CA VAL A 175 -3.94 6.41 -20.27
C VAL A 175 -3.38 5.08 -20.76
N VAL A 176 -2.56 5.14 -21.81
CA VAL A 176 -1.85 3.98 -22.36
C VAL A 176 -0.73 3.57 -21.42
N GLY A 177 -0.69 2.29 -21.07
CA GLY A 177 0.37 1.68 -20.27
C GLY A 177 1.62 1.38 -21.11
N THR A 178 2.42 0.42 -20.66
CA THR A 178 3.62 -0.01 -21.40
C THR A 178 3.25 -0.69 -22.71
N ILE A 179 4.10 -0.49 -23.73
CA ILE A 179 3.97 -1.08 -25.07
C ILE A 179 5.17 -1.99 -25.33
N PRO A 180 5.09 -3.30 -24.97
CA PRO A 180 6.20 -4.23 -25.12
C PRO A 180 6.51 -4.59 -26.60
N TYR A 181 5.54 -4.40 -27.49
CA TYR A 181 5.66 -4.73 -28.90
C TYR A 181 5.89 -3.49 -29.77
N ARG A 182 6.75 -3.62 -30.78
CA ARG A 182 7.09 -2.54 -31.71
C ARG A 182 6.72 -2.94 -33.16
N SER A 183 6.76 -1.98 -34.08
CA SER A 183 6.58 -2.27 -35.51
C SER A 183 7.52 -3.38 -35.96
N GLY A 184 7.02 -4.34 -36.73
CA GLY A 184 7.72 -5.53 -37.17
C GLY A 184 7.62 -6.74 -36.25
N ASN A 185 7.08 -6.62 -35.02
CA ASN A 185 6.81 -7.79 -34.19
C ASN A 185 5.58 -8.55 -34.70
N LEU A 186 5.64 -9.88 -34.69
CA LEU A 186 4.50 -10.75 -34.89
C LEU A 186 3.69 -10.83 -33.59
N VAL A 187 2.37 -10.67 -33.69
CA VAL A 187 1.44 -10.76 -32.57
C VAL A 187 0.26 -11.67 -32.87
N SER A 188 -0.33 -12.23 -31.85
CA SER A 188 -1.39 -13.24 -31.95
C SER A 188 -2.41 -13.10 -30.81
N ALA A 189 -3.63 -13.63 -31.02
CA ALA A 189 -4.66 -13.68 -29.99
C ALA A 189 -4.27 -14.55 -28.77
N GLN A 190 -3.34 -15.49 -28.96
CA GLN A 190 -2.85 -16.42 -27.93
C GLN A 190 -1.68 -15.87 -27.11
N ASP A 191 -1.15 -14.70 -27.43
CA ASP A 191 -0.02 -14.14 -26.73
C ASP A 191 -0.38 -13.88 -25.26
N ALA A 192 0.48 -14.32 -24.33
CA ALA A 192 0.28 -14.15 -22.89
C ALA A 192 0.32 -12.67 -22.51
N THR A 193 1.23 -11.90 -23.13
CA THR A 193 1.40 -10.46 -22.88
C THR A 193 0.45 -9.65 -23.74
N PRO A 194 -0.31 -8.68 -23.19
CA PRO A 194 -1.13 -7.77 -24.00
C PRO A 194 -0.24 -6.79 -24.79
N LEU A 195 -0.77 -6.24 -25.88
CA LEU A 195 -0.12 -5.19 -26.66
C LEU A 195 0.13 -3.93 -25.85
N THR A 196 -0.83 -3.59 -25.02
CA THR A 196 -0.77 -2.55 -23.99
C THR A 196 -1.94 -2.71 -23.03
N THR A 197 -1.98 -1.88 -22.00
CA THR A 197 -3.17 -1.68 -21.14
C THR A 197 -3.64 -0.25 -21.28
N VAL A 198 -4.95 -0.02 -21.28
CA VAL A 198 -5.51 1.32 -21.16
C VAL A 198 -6.28 1.41 -19.87
N SER A 199 -5.87 2.35 -19.00
CA SER A 199 -6.45 2.51 -17.67
C SER A 199 -7.16 3.86 -17.58
N SER A 200 -8.44 3.84 -17.19
CA SER A 200 -9.16 5.05 -16.83
C SER A 200 -8.73 5.48 -15.44
N ILE A 201 -8.22 6.70 -15.32
CA ILE A 201 -7.65 7.24 -14.08
C ILE A 201 -8.36 8.48 -13.54
N ASP A 202 -9.50 8.91 -14.10
CA ASP A 202 -10.30 10.03 -13.57
C ASP A 202 -10.78 9.74 -12.14
N LYS A 203 -11.08 8.48 -11.89
CA LYS A 203 -11.30 7.90 -10.57
C LYS A 203 -10.38 6.70 -10.41
N VAL A 204 -9.87 6.51 -9.22
CA VAL A 204 -9.03 5.35 -8.91
C VAL A 204 -9.59 4.58 -7.73
N TYR A 205 -9.32 3.30 -7.71
CA TYR A 205 -9.62 2.40 -6.63
C TYR A 205 -8.37 2.13 -5.80
N ALA A 206 -8.47 2.32 -4.51
CA ALA A 206 -7.46 1.88 -3.55
C ALA A 206 -7.93 0.57 -2.90
N PHE A 207 -7.22 -0.51 -3.17
CA PHE A 207 -7.48 -1.81 -2.57
C PHE A 207 -6.58 -1.98 -1.36
N PHE A 208 -7.17 -2.25 -0.22
CA PHE A 208 -6.45 -2.56 1.02
C PHE A 208 -7.08 -3.75 1.74
N SER A 209 -6.35 -4.33 2.67
CA SER A 209 -6.81 -5.50 3.42
C SER A 209 -6.75 -5.22 4.91
N MET A 210 -7.79 -5.58 5.62
CA MET A 210 -7.92 -5.48 7.07
C MET A 210 -7.92 -6.89 7.66
N ASN A 211 -7.19 -7.12 8.76
CA ASN A 211 -7.24 -8.41 9.42
C ASN A 211 -8.61 -8.67 10.07
N GLU A 212 -8.94 -9.92 10.33
CA GLU A 212 -10.25 -10.32 10.83
C GLU A 212 -10.59 -9.68 12.19
N LYS A 213 -9.61 -9.50 13.08
CA LYS A 213 -9.81 -8.86 14.38
C LYS A 213 -10.28 -7.41 14.22
N ASP A 214 -9.58 -6.65 13.40
CA ASP A 214 -9.89 -5.24 13.14
C ASP A 214 -11.20 -5.10 12.38
N PHE A 215 -11.46 -6.03 11.44
CA PHE A 215 -12.73 -6.09 10.72
C PHE A 215 -13.93 -6.32 11.66
N ILE A 216 -13.82 -7.24 12.61
CA ILE A 216 -14.89 -7.46 13.61
C ILE A 216 -15.11 -6.21 14.48
N ALA A 217 -14.02 -5.53 14.88
CA ALA A 217 -14.11 -4.28 15.61
C ALA A 217 -14.79 -3.19 14.79
N PHE A 218 -14.39 -3.02 13.53
CA PHE A 218 -14.97 -2.09 12.57
C PHE A 218 -16.47 -2.31 12.37
N ILE A 219 -16.90 -3.56 12.18
CA ILE A 219 -18.31 -3.92 12.03
C ILE A 219 -19.12 -3.62 13.27
N ARG A 220 -18.59 -3.88 14.48
CA ARG A 220 -19.26 -3.59 15.74
C ARG A 220 -19.46 -2.10 16.00
N GLU A 221 -18.47 -1.31 15.63
CA GLU A 221 -18.48 0.15 15.79
C GLU A 221 -19.50 0.81 14.84
N HIS A 222 -19.51 0.42 13.58
CA HIS A 222 -20.32 1.05 12.54
C HIS A 222 -21.71 0.43 12.37
N LYS A 223 -22.04 -0.65 13.12
CA LYS A 223 -23.36 -1.36 13.12
C LYS A 223 -24.00 -1.41 11.72
N PRO A 224 -23.35 -1.93 10.70
CA PRO A 224 -23.95 -1.99 9.39
C PRO A 224 -25.10 -3.00 9.42
N GLU A 225 -26.32 -2.52 9.33
CA GLU A 225 -27.52 -3.40 9.31
C GLU A 225 -27.52 -4.33 8.09
N ARG A 226 -26.75 -3.99 7.05
CA ARG A 226 -26.46 -4.85 5.89
C ARG A 226 -25.12 -4.45 5.28
N LEU A 227 -24.18 -5.35 5.20
CA LEU A 227 -22.90 -5.17 4.49
C LEU A 227 -23.04 -4.67 3.05
N ASN A 228 -24.15 -4.99 2.37
CA ASN A 228 -24.49 -4.54 1.01
C ASN A 228 -25.25 -3.20 0.98
N ALA A 229 -25.74 -2.69 2.12
CA ALA A 229 -26.40 -1.39 2.20
C ALA A 229 -25.40 -0.26 2.55
N MET A 230 -24.14 -0.59 2.82
CA MET A 230 -23.05 0.39 2.98
C MET A 230 -22.68 1.10 1.66
N ALA A 231 -23.19 0.66 0.52
CA ALA A 231 -23.12 1.40 -0.73
C ALA A 231 -23.94 2.70 -0.66
N GLY A 232 -23.63 3.58 0.29
CA GLY A 232 -24.35 4.85 0.48
C GLY A 232 -24.02 5.60 1.78
N THR A 233 -23.47 4.94 2.79
CA THR A 233 -23.02 5.62 4.04
C THR A 233 -21.53 5.40 4.15
N LEU A 234 -20.79 6.10 3.33
CA LEU A 234 -19.39 5.86 3.07
C LEU A 234 -18.56 6.58 4.11
N LEU A 235 -17.70 5.82 4.80
CA LEU A 235 -16.72 6.39 5.71
C LEU A 235 -15.63 7.08 4.87
N PRO A 236 -15.36 8.35 5.12
CA PRO A 236 -14.26 9.04 4.49
C PRO A 236 -12.94 8.39 4.92
N VAL A 237 -12.01 8.28 4.00
CA VAL A 237 -10.66 7.78 4.24
C VAL A 237 -9.66 8.70 3.57
N SER A 238 -8.52 8.90 4.22
CA SER A 238 -7.41 9.64 3.64
C SER A 238 -6.41 8.67 3.02
N LEU A 239 -5.71 9.12 1.98
CA LEU A 239 -4.66 8.37 1.33
C LEU A 239 -3.32 9.06 1.58
N GLN A 240 -2.39 8.36 2.19
CA GLN A 240 -1.00 8.78 2.25
C GLN A 240 -0.26 8.21 1.04
N LEU A 241 0.42 9.08 0.30
CA LEU A 241 1.19 8.73 -0.88
C LEU A 241 2.53 8.08 -0.51
N ALA A 242 3.22 7.54 -1.51
CA ALA A 242 4.51 6.87 -1.32
C ALA A 242 5.63 7.79 -0.81
N ASP A 243 5.51 9.10 -1.02
CA ASP A 243 6.44 10.13 -0.52
C ASP A 243 6.13 10.58 0.91
N GLY A 244 5.08 10.02 1.53
CA GLY A 244 4.61 10.36 2.87
C GLY A 244 3.61 11.52 2.93
N SER A 245 3.37 12.23 1.85
CA SER A 245 2.36 13.30 1.79
C SER A 245 0.94 12.73 1.84
N ILE A 246 -0.01 13.53 2.32
CA ILE A 246 -1.43 13.17 2.30
C ILE A 246 -2.03 13.66 0.98
N TYR A 247 -2.76 12.77 0.30
CA TYR A 247 -3.48 13.11 -0.92
C TYR A 247 -4.59 14.13 -0.60
N GLU A 248 -4.73 15.16 -1.42
CA GLU A 248 -5.62 16.29 -1.17
C GLU A 248 -7.11 15.91 -1.15
N HIS A 249 -7.48 14.91 -1.96
CA HIS A 249 -8.88 14.47 -2.08
C HIS A 249 -9.13 13.28 -1.17
N GLU A 250 -10.17 13.38 -0.34
CA GLU A 250 -10.66 12.26 0.45
C GLU A 250 -11.31 11.20 -0.44
N GLY A 251 -11.08 9.97 -0.08
CA GLY A 251 -11.74 8.82 -0.68
C GLY A 251 -12.88 8.31 0.18
N THR A 252 -13.64 7.38 -0.39
CA THR A 252 -14.75 6.72 0.30
C THR A 252 -14.68 5.21 0.11
N ILE A 253 -14.93 4.46 1.18
CA ILE A 253 -15.02 3.00 1.11
C ILE A 253 -16.32 2.63 0.39
N GLU A 254 -16.22 2.02 -0.80
CA GLU A 254 -17.39 1.61 -1.58
C GLU A 254 -17.75 0.14 -1.40
N THR A 255 -16.75 -0.69 -1.19
CA THR A 255 -16.98 -2.15 -1.20
C THR A 255 -16.14 -2.83 -0.14
N ILE A 256 -16.76 -3.78 0.53
CA ILE A 256 -16.13 -4.71 1.47
C ILE A 256 -16.37 -6.10 0.91
N SER A 257 -15.30 -6.92 0.83
CA SER A 257 -15.44 -8.32 0.38
C SER A 257 -16.39 -9.09 1.29
N GLY A 258 -17.28 -9.88 0.68
CA GLY A 258 -18.18 -10.76 1.41
C GLY A 258 -17.50 -12.03 1.97
N SER A 259 -16.20 -12.21 1.75
CA SER A 259 -15.43 -13.35 2.20
C SER A 259 -14.09 -12.94 2.79
N ILE A 260 -13.62 -13.72 3.76
CA ILE A 260 -12.29 -13.60 4.36
C ILE A 260 -11.33 -14.46 3.51
N ASP A 261 -10.16 -13.94 3.18
CA ASP A 261 -9.09 -14.74 2.58
C ASP A 261 -8.55 -15.73 3.61
N PRO A 262 -8.74 -17.05 3.43
CA PRO A 262 -8.36 -18.03 4.45
C PRO A 262 -6.85 -18.20 4.61
N LYS A 263 -6.03 -17.74 3.64
CA LYS A 263 -4.57 -17.81 3.72
C LYS A 263 -3.99 -16.65 4.50
N ALA A 264 -4.54 -15.46 4.29
CA ALA A 264 -4.06 -14.23 4.94
C ALA A 264 -4.86 -13.86 6.20
N GLY A 265 -6.06 -14.42 6.42
CA GLY A 265 -6.95 -14.02 7.51
C GLY A 265 -7.42 -12.57 7.38
N THR A 266 -7.61 -12.09 6.13
CA THR A 266 -7.93 -10.69 5.87
C THR A 266 -9.19 -10.52 5.05
N VAL A 267 -9.87 -9.39 5.23
CA VAL A 267 -11.00 -8.93 4.42
C VAL A 267 -10.51 -7.82 3.50
N ARG A 268 -10.82 -7.91 2.21
CA ARG A 268 -10.46 -6.90 1.23
C ARG A 268 -11.49 -5.77 1.19
N PHE A 269 -10.99 -4.56 1.18
CA PHE A 269 -11.75 -3.32 1.03
C PHE A 269 -11.37 -2.63 -0.27
N ARG A 270 -12.31 -1.86 -0.82
CA ARG A 270 -12.07 -0.95 -1.93
C ARG A 270 -12.58 0.42 -1.57
N ALA A 271 -11.67 1.39 -1.59
CA ALA A 271 -12.01 2.81 -1.49
C ALA A 271 -11.86 3.46 -2.87
N THR A 272 -12.71 4.43 -3.15
CA THR A 272 -12.69 5.22 -4.40
C THR A 272 -12.18 6.62 -4.10
N PHE A 273 -11.25 7.08 -4.92
CA PHE A 273 -10.69 8.43 -4.85
C PHE A 273 -10.90 9.16 -6.17
N PRO A 274 -11.36 10.43 -6.16
CA PRO A 274 -11.30 11.27 -7.34
C PRO A 274 -9.84 11.57 -7.69
N ASN A 275 -9.52 11.70 -8.96
CA ASN A 275 -8.15 11.94 -9.41
C ASN A 275 -8.11 12.94 -10.58
N PRO A 276 -8.59 14.18 -10.36
CA PRO A 276 -8.75 15.17 -11.42
C PRO A 276 -7.41 15.59 -12.05
N GLU A 277 -6.35 15.56 -11.30
CA GLU A 277 -5.00 15.95 -11.74
C GLU A 277 -4.20 14.78 -12.36
N GLY A 278 -4.74 13.56 -12.31
CA GLY A 278 -4.06 12.36 -12.82
C GLY A 278 -2.78 11.99 -12.05
N LEU A 279 -2.62 12.47 -10.81
CA LEU A 279 -1.47 12.17 -9.96
C LEU A 279 -1.38 10.68 -9.63
N LEU A 280 -2.52 10.07 -9.31
CA LEU A 280 -2.59 8.65 -9.01
C LEU A 280 -2.62 7.85 -10.31
N ARG A 281 -1.65 6.94 -10.45
CA ARG A 281 -1.51 6.08 -11.62
C ARG A 281 -1.92 4.65 -11.31
N ASN A 282 -2.32 3.91 -12.32
CA ASN A 282 -2.55 2.47 -12.18
C ASN A 282 -1.27 1.77 -11.75
N GLY A 283 -1.33 1.02 -10.63
CA GLY A 283 -0.18 0.35 -10.03
C GLY A 283 0.57 1.15 -8.97
N SER A 284 0.18 2.40 -8.68
CA SER A 284 0.71 3.17 -7.55
C SER A 284 0.45 2.47 -6.22
N SER A 285 1.32 2.68 -5.24
CA SER A 285 1.14 2.26 -3.86
C SER A 285 0.83 3.46 -2.97
N GLY A 286 0.17 3.22 -1.86
CA GLY A 286 -0.11 4.20 -0.83
C GLY A 286 -0.57 3.53 0.45
N THR A 287 -0.96 4.31 1.43
CA THR A 287 -1.48 3.84 2.71
C THR A 287 -2.83 4.49 2.98
N ILE A 288 -3.86 3.69 3.12
CA ILE A 288 -5.17 4.17 3.59
C ILE A 288 -5.06 4.46 5.08
N ARG A 289 -5.46 5.66 5.46
CA ARG A 289 -5.55 6.12 6.85
C ARG A 289 -7.02 6.16 7.23
N LEU A 290 -7.40 5.28 8.14
CA LEU A 290 -8.74 5.20 8.69
C LEU A 290 -8.73 5.79 10.09
N THR A 291 -9.47 6.87 10.30
CA THR A 291 -9.62 7.49 11.62
C THR A 291 -10.70 6.76 12.40
N ARG A 292 -10.36 6.25 13.56
CA ARG A 292 -11.27 5.62 14.51
C ARG A 292 -11.38 6.49 15.76
N LYS A 293 -12.61 6.80 16.16
CA LYS A 293 -12.89 7.58 17.36
C LYS A 293 -13.07 6.64 18.54
N LEU A 294 -12.20 6.72 19.54
CA LEU A 294 -12.28 5.97 20.77
C LEU A 294 -12.90 6.88 21.85
N GLU A 295 -14.13 6.57 22.27
CA GLU A 295 -14.87 7.37 23.23
C GLU A 295 -14.69 6.82 24.65
N ASP A 296 -14.56 7.73 25.62
CA ASP A 296 -14.50 7.43 27.05
C ASP A 296 -13.42 6.39 27.43
N VAL A 297 -12.21 6.53 26.85
CA VAL A 297 -11.09 5.64 27.11
C VAL A 297 -10.09 6.24 28.08
N LEU A 298 -9.45 5.39 28.90
CA LEU A 298 -8.38 5.82 29.79
C LEU A 298 -7.13 6.10 28.99
N VAL A 299 -6.53 7.28 29.21
CA VAL A 299 -5.33 7.72 28.50
C VAL A 299 -4.24 8.14 29.47
N VAL A 300 -3.00 7.92 29.04
CA VAL A 300 -1.78 8.38 29.69
C VAL A 300 -0.82 8.91 28.63
N PRO A 301 0.13 9.81 28.98
CA PRO A 301 1.20 10.16 28.06
C PRO A 301 2.01 8.93 27.64
N ALA A 302 2.37 8.79 26.39
CA ALA A 302 3.20 7.67 25.91
C ALA A 302 4.55 7.61 26.66
N LEU A 303 5.11 8.75 27.07
CA LEU A 303 6.33 8.84 27.87
C LEU A 303 6.19 8.28 29.31
N SER A 304 4.97 7.99 29.77
CA SER A 304 4.71 7.38 31.08
C SER A 304 4.83 5.87 31.07
N THR A 305 4.81 5.26 29.89
CA THR A 305 4.87 3.82 29.69
C THR A 305 6.29 3.33 29.49
N PHE A 306 6.58 2.09 29.87
CA PHE A 306 7.81 1.41 29.55
C PHE A 306 7.56 -0.09 29.36
N GLU A 307 8.36 -0.70 28.50
CA GLU A 307 8.25 -2.11 28.19
C GLU A 307 9.34 -2.90 28.91
N GLN A 308 8.96 -4.02 29.47
CA GLN A 308 9.87 -4.99 30.07
C GLN A 308 9.44 -6.41 29.69
N GLN A 309 10.30 -7.15 29.03
CA GLN A 309 10.05 -8.54 28.58
C GLN A 309 8.72 -8.71 27.80
N GLY A 310 8.44 -7.81 26.88
CA GLY A 310 7.21 -7.86 26.05
C GLY A 310 5.93 -7.48 26.78
N THR A 311 6.04 -6.91 27.99
CA THR A 311 4.89 -6.44 28.78
C THR A 311 5.06 -4.96 29.09
N THR A 312 3.99 -4.19 28.88
CA THR A 312 3.97 -2.75 29.14
C THR A 312 3.56 -2.44 30.57
N PHE A 313 4.26 -1.51 31.18
CA PHE A 313 4.06 -1.06 32.56
C PHE A 313 3.99 0.45 32.64
N VAL A 314 3.40 0.94 33.72
CA VAL A 314 3.53 2.32 34.22
C VAL A 314 4.02 2.29 35.65
N TYR A 315 4.61 3.40 36.12
CA TYR A 315 4.87 3.59 37.53
C TYR A 315 3.72 4.35 38.19
N GLN A 316 2.88 3.62 38.93
CA GLN A 316 1.86 4.21 39.79
C GLN A 316 2.50 4.79 41.05
N VAL A 317 2.07 5.99 41.48
CA VAL A 317 2.54 6.67 42.69
C VAL A 317 1.61 6.34 43.85
N ILE A 318 2.12 5.63 44.83
CA ILE A 318 1.37 5.25 46.04
C ILE A 318 2.19 5.68 47.26
N ASN A 319 1.66 6.58 48.09
CA ASN A 319 2.36 7.12 49.27
C ASN A 319 3.77 7.59 48.93
N ASP A 320 3.89 8.40 47.89
CA ASP A 320 5.15 8.95 47.33
C ASP A 320 6.16 7.88 46.91
N SER A 321 5.75 6.65 46.73
CA SER A 321 6.61 5.56 46.24
C SER A 321 6.10 5.03 44.91
N LEU A 322 7.06 4.69 44.03
CA LEU A 322 6.79 4.17 42.68
C LEU A 322 6.53 2.65 42.72
N LYS A 323 5.38 2.24 42.23
CA LYS A 323 5.02 0.82 42.07
C LYS A 323 4.80 0.52 40.60
N ALA A 324 5.56 -0.41 40.03
CA ALA A 324 5.32 -0.86 38.66
C ALA A 324 3.96 -1.59 38.60
N LYS A 325 3.08 -1.14 37.71
CA LYS A 325 1.77 -1.73 37.46
C LYS A 325 1.69 -2.09 35.99
N LYS A 326 1.36 -3.36 35.71
CA LYS A 326 1.12 -3.86 34.36
C LYS A 326 -0.12 -3.21 33.80
N ILE A 327 -0.05 -2.84 32.52
CA ILE A 327 -1.17 -2.30 31.75
C ILE A 327 -1.34 -3.10 30.46
N ASP A 328 -2.56 -3.09 29.93
CA ASP A 328 -2.86 -3.61 28.60
C ASP A 328 -3.09 -2.41 27.66
N VAL A 329 -2.21 -2.26 26.68
CA VAL A 329 -2.29 -1.18 25.67
C VAL A 329 -3.31 -1.56 24.62
N GLU A 330 -4.28 -0.68 24.36
CA GLU A 330 -5.32 -0.87 23.36
C GLU A 330 -5.02 -0.13 22.05
N ALA A 331 -4.49 1.11 22.17
CA ALA A 331 -4.11 1.94 21.05
C ALA A 331 -3.03 2.93 21.46
N GLU A 332 -2.28 3.40 20.46
CA GLU A 332 -1.34 4.51 20.58
C GLU A 332 -1.74 5.59 19.59
N THR A 333 -1.84 6.82 20.05
CA THR A 333 -2.16 7.99 19.26
C THR A 333 -1.20 9.10 19.60
N GLU A 334 -1.25 10.22 18.94
CA GLU A 334 -0.31 11.36 19.03
C GLU A 334 0.17 11.69 20.45
N GLY A 335 1.16 10.94 20.93
CA GLY A 335 1.76 11.15 22.26
C GLY A 335 0.95 10.60 23.44
N LEU A 336 -0.17 9.92 23.20
CA LEU A 336 -1.02 9.27 24.20
C LEU A 336 -1.04 7.75 24.00
N THR A 337 -1.13 7.02 25.09
CA THR A 337 -1.40 5.58 25.14
C THR A 337 -2.79 5.36 25.74
N VAL A 338 -3.66 4.70 24.99
CA VAL A 338 -4.96 4.20 25.44
C VAL A 338 -4.75 2.85 26.11
N LEU A 339 -5.29 2.65 27.29
CA LEU A 339 -4.97 1.48 28.10
C LEU A 339 -6.13 0.97 28.94
N ARG A 340 -5.97 -0.27 29.44
CA ARG A 340 -6.73 -0.86 30.55
C ARG A 340 -5.80 -1.26 31.70
N GLY A 341 -6.35 -1.42 32.88
CA GLY A 341 -5.61 -1.87 34.04
C GLY A 341 -5.29 -0.78 35.06
N LEU A 342 -5.71 0.47 34.79
CA LEU A 342 -5.72 1.59 35.73
C LEU A 342 -7.15 2.06 35.98
N GLU A 343 -7.30 2.89 37.01
CA GLU A 343 -8.55 3.58 37.32
C GLU A 343 -8.37 5.09 37.04
N GLU A 344 -9.47 5.77 36.72
CA GLU A 344 -9.48 7.21 36.57
C GLU A 344 -9.02 7.88 37.85
N GLY A 345 -8.13 8.86 37.75
CA GLY A 345 -7.53 9.55 38.89
C GLY A 345 -6.30 8.87 39.49
N ASP A 346 -5.93 7.66 39.09
CA ASP A 346 -4.66 7.03 39.45
C ASP A 346 -3.48 7.96 39.13
N GLN A 347 -2.62 8.23 40.12
CA GLN A 347 -1.43 9.03 39.92
C GLN A 347 -0.30 8.19 39.37
N ILE A 348 0.25 8.61 38.24
CA ILE A 348 1.38 7.91 37.58
C ILE A 348 2.55 8.86 37.33
N LEU A 349 3.72 8.28 37.15
CA LEU A 349 4.90 9.01 36.69
C LEU A 349 4.68 9.47 35.24
N ALA A 350 4.76 10.78 34.99
CA ALA A 350 4.45 11.36 33.68
C ALA A 350 5.52 11.13 32.63
N LYS A 351 6.80 11.10 33.03
CA LYS A 351 7.96 10.82 32.16
C LYS A 351 9.16 10.37 32.99
N GLY A 352 10.12 9.72 32.35
CA GLY A 352 11.36 9.30 32.99
C GLY A 352 11.33 7.89 33.58
N ALA A 353 10.44 7.05 33.09
CA ALA A 353 10.32 5.66 33.55
C ALA A 353 11.65 4.85 33.46
N GLY A 354 12.50 5.11 32.46
CA GLY A 354 13.83 4.48 32.34
C GLY A 354 14.88 4.94 33.36
N LYS A 355 14.60 5.99 34.17
CA LYS A 355 15.55 6.54 35.16
C LYS A 355 15.20 6.19 36.61
N VAL A 356 14.13 5.46 36.84
CA VAL A 356 13.61 5.13 38.16
C VAL A 356 13.52 3.60 38.36
N ARG A 357 13.30 3.18 39.60
CA ARG A 357 13.13 1.77 39.98
C ARG A 357 11.90 1.61 40.86
N PRO A 358 11.26 0.44 40.86
CA PRO A 358 10.18 0.15 41.79
C PRO A 358 10.64 0.36 43.24
N GLY A 359 9.79 0.95 44.08
CA GLY A 359 10.07 1.27 45.48
C GLY A 359 10.82 2.59 45.72
N LEU A 360 11.22 3.29 44.65
CA LEU A 360 11.86 4.61 44.79
C LEU A 360 10.85 5.61 45.38
N ARG A 361 11.24 6.31 46.45
CA ARG A 361 10.48 7.48 46.97
C ARG A 361 10.77 8.71 46.13
N ILE A 362 9.74 9.38 45.70
CA ILE A 362 9.80 10.59 44.88
C ILE A 362 9.08 11.75 45.60
N ASN A 363 9.39 12.95 45.19
CA ASN A 363 8.56 14.13 45.48
C ASN A 363 7.67 14.36 44.23
N PRO A 364 6.36 14.01 44.27
CA PRO A 364 5.49 14.12 43.10
C PRO A 364 5.22 15.60 42.79
N GLN A 365 5.42 16.01 41.54
CA GLN A 365 5.06 17.31 41.00
C GLN A 365 3.90 17.13 40.02
N PRO A 366 2.66 17.40 40.43
CA PRO A 366 1.50 17.27 39.56
C PRO A 366 1.64 18.12 38.29
N THR A 367 1.34 17.55 37.15
CA THR A 367 1.32 18.21 35.84
C THR A 367 0.13 17.72 35.03
N THR A 368 -0.13 18.31 33.87
CA THR A 368 -1.21 17.92 32.99
C THR A 368 -0.68 16.99 31.88
N ILE A 369 -1.55 16.08 31.41
CA ILE A 369 -1.25 15.21 30.27
C ILE A 369 -0.82 16.04 29.06
N ASP A 370 -1.53 17.12 28.76
CA ASP A 370 -1.27 17.97 27.58
C ASP A 370 0.11 18.63 27.62
N SER A 371 0.57 19.05 28.83
CA SER A 371 1.91 19.59 29.01
C SER A 371 3.02 18.56 28.71
N ILE A 372 2.77 17.30 29.01
CA ILE A 372 3.73 16.22 28.71
C ILE A 372 3.69 15.87 27.21
N VAL A 373 2.50 15.80 26.63
CA VAL A 373 2.33 15.50 25.18
C VAL A 373 2.98 16.57 24.32
N GLN A 374 2.81 17.86 24.64
CA GLN A 374 3.50 18.95 23.93
C GLN A 374 5.02 18.88 24.03
N SER A 375 5.56 18.25 25.09
CA SER A 375 7.00 18.00 25.23
C SER A 375 7.49 16.77 24.47
N PHE A 376 6.59 16.05 23.79
CA PHE A 376 6.90 14.89 22.98
C PHE A 376 7.31 15.36 21.59
N ASP A 377 8.61 15.30 21.30
CA ASP A 377 9.13 15.52 19.95
C ASP A 377 9.45 14.13 19.37
N PRO A 378 8.68 13.66 18.36
CA PRO A 378 8.94 12.35 17.77
C PRO A 378 10.30 12.36 17.09
N VAL A 379 11.20 11.47 17.53
CA VAL A 379 12.59 11.35 17.05
C VAL A 379 12.65 10.98 15.56
N PHE A 380 11.54 10.51 15.00
CA PHE A 380 11.40 10.19 13.57
C PHE A 380 10.09 10.81 13.04
N LYS A 381 10.23 11.71 12.08
CA LYS A 381 9.13 12.17 11.21
C LYS A 381 9.13 11.41 9.92
#